data_9828b717c14a7d0603ed5207a8479138
#
_entry.id   9828b717c14a7d0603ed5207a8479138
#
_cell.length_a   1.000
_cell.length_b   1.000
_cell.length_c   1.000
_cell.angle_alpha   90.00
_cell.angle_beta   90.00
_cell.angle_gamma   90.00
#
_symmetry.space_group_name_H-M   'P 1'
#
loop_
_entity.id
_entity.type
_entity.pdbx_description
1 polymer ?
#
loop_
_entity_poly.entity_id
_entity_poly.type
_entity_poly.pdbx_seq_one_letter_code
_entity_poly.pdbx_strand_id
1 'polypeptide(L)'
;MDEARIRSAAGFAMRAGCCVSGDFACEKAVKSGRARFVLLDAGASAATLERYRGMCQRAGVPWAELTDMGSAIGKYGRKVAAVTDNGFARMLTTAMEAGGTNQHGGV
;
A
#
# COMPACT_ATOMS: atom_id res chain seq x y z
N MET A 1 -10.78 5.13 6.40
CA MET A 1 -9.86 5.06 5.27
C MET A 1 -10.46 5.75 4.06
N ASP A 2 -9.70 6.63 3.45
CA ASP A 2 -10.15 7.30 2.22
C ASP A 2 -9.55 6.56 1.02
N GLU A 3 -10.30 5.62 0.51
CA GLU A 3 -9.80 4.74 -0.55
C GLU A 3 -9.51 5.50 -1.85
N ALA A 4 -10.31 6.49 -2.18
CA ALA A 4 -10.09 7.27 -3.40
C ALA A 4 -8.75 8.01 -3.35
N ARG A 5 -8.40 8.56 -2.20
CA ARG A 5 -7.11 9.22 -2.01
C ARG A 5 -5.96 8.23 -2.06
N ILE A 6 -6.14 7.07 -1.46
CA ILE A 6 -5.11 6.02 -1.51
C ILE A 6 -4.84 5.63 -2.95
N ARG A 7 -5.90 5.42 -3.74
CA ARG A 7 -5.75 5.04 -5.13
C ARG A 7 -5.04 6.13 -5.94
N SER A 8 -5.39 7.39 -5.71
CA SER A 8 -4.74 8.51 -6.40
C SER A 8 -3.26 8.61 -6.06
N ALA A 9 -2.94 8.55 -4.77
CA ALA A 9 -1.55 8.63 -4.32
C ALA A 9 -0.72 7.48 -4.85
N ALA A 10 -1.28 6.27 -4.87
CA ALA A 10 -0.59 5.10 -5.40
C ALA A 10 -0.28 5.26 -6.89
N GLY A 11 -1.24 5.77 -7.66
CA GLY A 11 -1.03 6.03 -9.08
C GLY A 11 0.04 7.06 -9.32
N PHE A 12 0.05 8.15 -8.55
CA PHE A 12 1.09 9.16 -8.65
C PHE A 12 2.47 8.58 -8.30
N ALA A 13 2.54 7.79 -7.23
CA ALA A 13 3.82 7.17 -6.83
C ALA A 13 4.36 6.27 -7.93
N MET A 14 3.50 5.51 -8.57
CA MET A 14 3.92 4.63 -9.68
C MET A 14 4.44 5.45 -10.85
N ARG A 15 3.73 6.50 -11.25
CA ARG A 15 4.15 7.35 -12.37
C ARG A 15 5.44 8.10 -12.07
N ALA A 16 5.69 8.38 -10.79
CA ALA A 16 6.91 9.09 -10.38
C ALA A 16 8.09 8.14 -10.21
N GLY A 17 7.92 6.85 -10.44
CA GLY A 17 9.00 5.87 -10.26
C GLY A 17 9.27 5.54 -8.80
N CYS A 18 8.31 5.81 -7.92
CA CYS A 18 8.46 5.60 -6.48
C CYS A 18 7.66 4.42 -5.97
N CYS A 19 7.32 3.50 -6.86
CA CYS A 19 6.52 2.33 -6.50
C CYS A 19 6.96 1.14 -7.34
N VAL A 20 7.11 -0.01 -6.70
CA VAL A 20 7.38 -1.27 -7.40
C VAL A 20 6.16 -2.17 -7.21
N SER A 21 5.97 -3.13 -8.11
CA SER A 21 4.84 -4.04 -8.01
C SER A 21 5.27 -5.46 -8.33
N GLY A 22 4.47 -6.43 -7.87
CA GLY A 22 4.77 -7.84 -8.03
C GLY A 22 5.48 -8.39 -6.81
N ASP A 23 5.29 -9.69 -6.59
CA ASP A 23 5.72 -10.33 -5.34
C ASP A 23 7.22 -10.24 -5.11
N PHE A 24 8.03 -10.56 -6.14
CA PHE A 24 9.48 -10.57 -5.97
C PHE A 24 10.02 -9.19 -5.58
N ALA A 25 9.61 -8.16 -6.34
CA ALA A 25 10.12 -6.80 -6.09
C ALA A 25 9.64 -6.25 -4.75
N CYS A 26 8.39 -6.54 -4.38
CA CYS A 26 7.84 -6.02 -3.14
C CYS A 26 8.45 -6.68 -1.93
N GLU A 27 8.62 -7.99 -1.97
CA GLU A 27 9.25 -8.69 -0.85
C GLU A 27 10.68 -8.20 -0.66
N LYS A 28 11.42 -8.02 -1.76
CA LYS A 28 12.77 -7.49 -1.69
C LYS A 28 12.79 -6.09 -1.10
N ALA A 29 11.84 -5.23 -1.49
CA ALA A 29 11.78 -3.87 -0.96
C ALA A 29 11.49 -3.84 0.53
N VAL A 30 10.60 -4.70 1.02
CA VAL A 30 10.30 -4.77 2.45
C VAL A 30 11.51 -5.27 3.21
N LYS A 31 12.12 -6.36 2.75
CA LYS A 31 13.23 -7.00 3.45
C LYS A 31 14.50 -6.16 3.45
N SER A 32 14.70 -5.34 2.42
CA SER A 32 15.87 -4.47 2.33
C SER A 32 15.68 -3.11 3.01
N GLY A 33 14.51 -2.87 3.59
CA GLY A 33 14.22 -1.61 4.28
C GLY A 33 13.87 -0.46 3.37
N ARG A 34 13.63 -0.71 2.08
CA ARG A 34 13.29 0.36 1.14
C ARG A 34 11.79 0.65 1.08
N ALA A 35 10.94 -0.32 1.42
CA ALA A 35 9.50 -0.11 1.36
C ALA A 35 9.06 0.81 2.48
N ARG A 36 8.26 1.82 2.13
CA ARG A 36 7.71 2.78 3.07
C ARG A 36 6.21 2.62 3.29
N PHE A 37 5.55 1.99 2.33
CA PHE A 37 4.11 1.68 2.44
C PHE A 37 3.82 0.54 1.46
N VAL A 38 3.03 -0.43 1.88
CA VAL A 38 2.68 -1.57 1.03
C VAL A 38 1.19 -1.55 0.72
N LEU A 39 0.86 -1.81 -0.54
CA LEU A 39 -0.50 -1.91 -1.01
C LEU A 39 -0.78 -3.36 -1.38
N LEU A 40 -1.87 -3.89 -0.87
CA LEU A 40 -2.27 -5.28 -1.13
C LEU A 40 -3.62 -5.28 -1.81
N ASP A 41 -3.82 -6.22 -2.73
CA ASP A 41 -5.13 -6.43 -3.32
C ASP A 41 -5.98 -7.27 -2.39
N ALA A 42 -7.20 -6.82 -2.12
CA ALA A 42 -8.11 -7.55 -1.23
C ALA A 42 -8.45 -8.93 -1.79
N GLY A 43 -8.29 -9.13 -3.10
CA GLY A 43 -8.52 -10.42 -3.75
C GLY A 43 -7.31 -11.33 -3.81
N ALA A 44 -6.19 -10.94 -3.19
CA ALA A 44 -5.02 -11.81 -3.13
C ALA A 44 -5.33 -13.04 -2.27
N SER A 45 -4.53 -14.10 -2.46
CA SER A 45 -4.74 -15.32 -1.67
C SER A 45 -4.54 -15.05 -0.19
N ALA A 46 -5.21 -15.84 0.65
CA ALA A 46 -5.06 -15.72 2.09
C ALA A 46 -3.59 -15.85 2.50
N ALA A 47 -2.85 -16.75 1.85
CA ALA A 47 -1.43 -16.94 2.15
C ALA A 47 -0.62 -15.69 1.82
N THR A 48 -0.90 -15.05 0.70
CA THR A 48 -0.20 -13.82 0.30
C THR A 48 -0.50 -12.68 1.27
N LEU A 49 -1.78 -12.49 1.60
CA LEU A 49 -2.17 -11.43 2.54
C LEU A 49 -1.52 -11.63 3.90
N GLU A 50 -1.55 -12.85 4.40
CA GLU A 50 -0.98 -13.16 5.70
C GLU A 50 0.52 -12.94 5.72
N ARG A 51 1.20 -13.38 4.66
CA ARG A 51 2.66 -13.20 4.55
C ARG A 51 3.06 -11.74 4.56
N TYR A 52 2.37 -10.90 3.78
CA TYR A 52 2.70 -9.48 3.70
C TYR A 52 2.33 -8.74 4.98
N ARG A 53 1.19 -9.06 5.58
CA ARG A 53 0.83 -8.47 6.88
C ARG A 53 1.93 -8.74 7.91
N GLY A 54 2.42 -9.98 7.94
CA GLY A 54 3.49 -10.37 8.86
C GLY A 54 4.80 -9.65 8.57
N MET A 55 5.20 -9.60 7.30
CA MET A 55 6.44 -8.91 6.92
C MET A 55 6.39 -7.43 7.26
N CYS A 56 5.27 -6.78 6.93
CA CYS A 56 5.11 -5.36 7.19
C CYS A 56 5.10 -5.06 8.68
N GLN A 57 4.42 -5.90 9.45
CA GLN A 57 4.37 -5.73 10.89
C GLN A 57 5.76 -5.84 11.50
N ARG A 58 6.54 -6.83 11.09
CA ARG A 58 7.90 -7.00 11.61
C ARG A 58 8.83 -5.87 11.19
N ALA A 59 8.62 -5.33 9.99
CA ALA A 59 9.47 -4.25 9.47
C ALA A 59 8.99 -2.86 9.87
N GLY A 60 7.82 -2.76 10.50
CA GLY A 60 7.25 -1.47 10.86
C GLY A 60 6.74 -0.68 9.67
N VAL A 61 6.33 -1.36 8.60
CA VAL A 61 5.85 -0.72 7.39
C VAL A 61 4.32 -0.73 7.38
N PRO A 62 3.68 0.43 7.20
CA PRO A 62 2.21 0.45 7.10
C PRO A 62 1.74 -0.17 5.80
N TRP A 63 0.52 -0.69 5.79
CA TRP A 63 -0.07 -1.26 4.58
C TRP A 63 -1.56 -1.01 4.54
N ALA A 64 -2.13 -1.10 3.34
CA ALA A 64 -3.57 -1.01 3.13
C ALA A 64 -3.99 -2.07 2.11
N GLU A 65 -5.23 -2.56 2.26
CA GLU A 65 -5.81 -3.54 1.33
C GLU A 65 -6.89 -2.83 0.51
N LEU A 66 -6.79 -2.95 -0.80
CA LEU A 66 -7.70 -2.28 -1.72
C LEU A 66 -8.33 -3.28 -2.66
N THR A 67 -9.58 -3.04 -3.03
CA THR A 67 -10.20 -3.79 -4.11
C THR A 67 -9.56 -3.36 -5.42
N ASP A 68 -9.15 -4.34 -6.24
CA ASP A 68 -8.56 -4.07 -7.56
C ASP A 68 -7.39 -3.08 -7.46
N MET A 69 -6.46 -3.41 -6.58
CA MET A 69 -5.30 -2.55 -6.32
C MET A 69 -4.48 -2.31 -7.59
N GLY A 70 -4.36 -3.34 -8.43
CA GLY A 70 -3.56 -3.22 -9.66
C GLY A 70 -4.04 -2.09 -10.57
N SER A 71 -5.35 -1.86 -10.66
CA SER A 71 -5.87 -0.79 -11.50
C SER A 71 -5.45 0.58 -10.98
N ALA A 72 -5.28 0.73 -9.66
CA ALA A 72 -4.86 2.01 -9.08
C ALA A 72 -3.48 2.42 -9.54
N ILE A 73 -2.60 1.46 -9.79
CA ILE A 73 -1.22 1.73 -10.22
C ILE A 73 -1.01 1.49 -11.72
N GLY A 74 -2.08 1.20 -12.45
CA GLY A 74 -2.00 0.95 -13.89
C GLY A 74 -1.35 -0.38 -14.25
N LYS A 75 -1.33 -1.33 -13.33
CA LYS A 75 -0.73 -2.66 -13.53
C LYS A 75 -1.77 -3.71 -13.19
N TYR A 76 -2.70 -3.92 -14.09
CA TYR A 76 -3.83 -4.82 -13.86
C TYR A 76 -3.36 -6.21 -13.46
N GLY A 77 -4.03 -6.81 -12.52
CA GLY A 77 -3.73 -8.15 -12.04
C GLY A 77 -2.65 -8.22 -10.97
N ARG A 78 -1.96 -7.14 -10.67
CA ARG A 78 -0.98 -7.14 -9.60
C ARG A 78 -1.67 -7.25 -8.26
N LYS A 79 -1.11 -8.04 -7.35
CA LYS A 79 -1.69 -8.28 -6.03
C LYS A 79 -0.95 -7.52 -4.92
N VAL A 80 0.28 -7.09 -5.18
CA VAL A 80 1.08 -6.36 -4.19
C VAL A 80 1.84 -5.23 -4.88
N ALA A 81 2.03 -4.14 -4.15
CA ALA A 81 2.84 -3.02 -4.59
C ALA A 81 3.51 -2.41 -3.36
N ALA A 82 4.68 -1.82 -3.54
CA ALA A 82 5.41 -1.18 -2.45
C ALA A 82 5.87 0.19 -2.87
N VAL A 83 5.50 1.19 -2.08
CA VAL A 83 5.92 2.57 -2.28
C VAL A 83 7.23 2.77 -1.54
N THR A 84 8.21 3.32 -2.22
CA THR A 84 9.57 3.44 -1.69
C THR A 84 9.97 4.87 -1.36
N ASP A 85 9.02 5.79 -1.43
CA ASP A 85 9.26 7.21 -1.17
C ASP A 85 8.50 7.65 0.07
N ASN A 86 9.17 8.39 0.96
CA ASN A 86 8.56 8.84 2.21
C ASN A 86 7.41 9.81 2.02
N GLY A 87 7.50 10.69 1.00
CA GLY A 87 6.45 11.67 0.75
C GLY A 87 5.14 11.02 0.35
N PHE A 88 5.20 10.10 -0.61
CA PHE A 88 4.00 9.37 -1.02
C PHE A 88 3.50 8.46 0.08
N ALA A 89 4.41 7.84 0.83
CA ALA A 89 4.01 6.98 1.94
C ALA A 89 3.24 7.78 3.00
N ARG A 90 3.67 9.01 3.26
CA ARG A 90 2.98 9.87 4.22
C ARG A 90 1.58 10.23 3.73
N MET A 91 1.44 10.53 2.44
CA MET A 91 0.13 10.77 1.85
C MET A 91 -0.79 9.56 2.00
N LEU A 92 -0.25 8.37 1.76
CA LEU A 92 -1.01 7.14 1.89
C LEU A 92 -1.41 6.86 3.33
N THR A 93 -0.51 7.08 4.27
CA THR A 93 -0.80 6.89 5.69
C THR A 93 -1.90 7.85 6.14
N THR A 94 -1.81 9.11 5.72
CA THR A 94 -2.83 10.11 6.05
C THR A 94 -4.19 9.69 5.50
N ALA A 95 -4.24 9.24 4.26
CA ALA A 95 -5.49 8.81 3.62
C ALA A 95 -6.05 7.56 4.29
N MET A 96 -5.17 6.65 4.73
CA MET A 96 -5.59 5.43 5.42
C MET A 96 -6.26 5.76 6.75
N GLU A 97 -5.76 6.78 7.46
CA GLU A 97 -6.27 7.16 8.77
C GLU A 97 -7.48 8.08 8.72
N ALA A 98 -7.69 8.76 7.60
CA ALA A 98 -8.67 9.84 7.51
C ALA A 98 -10.10 9.39 7.84
N GLY A 99 -10.51 8.23 7.35
CA GLY A 99 -11.86 7.75 7.59
C GLY A 99 -12.09 7.31 9.02
N GLY A 100 -11.04 6.76 9.65
CA GLY A 100 -11.16 6.23 10.99
C GLY A 100 -11.27 7.30 12.06
N THR A 101 -10.74 8.47 11.81
CA THR A 101 -10.72 9.52 12.82
C THR A 101 -11.93 10.40 12.81
N ASN A 102 -12.70 10.34 11.80
CA ASN A 102 -13.79 11.25 11.64
C ASN A 102 -15.01 10.93 12.41
N GLN A 103 -15.05 9.88 12.86
CA GLN A 103 -16.25 9.58 13.52
C GLN A 103 -16.38 10.27 14.80
N HIS A 104 -15.85 10.55 14.65
CA HIS A 104 -15.81 10.95 15.61
C HIS A 104 -15.76 11.82 15.93
N GLY A 105 -15.59 11.88 15.37
CA GLY A 105 -15.52 12.59 15.62
C GLY A 105 -15.75 13.07 16.13
N GLY A 106 -15.73 13.02 16.10
CA GLY A 106 -15.86 13.48 16.62
C GLY A 106 -16.15 13.74 17.12
N VAL A 107 -15.87 13.58 17.20
CA VAL A 107 -15.98 13.83 17.58
C VAL A 107 -16.03 14.00 17.81
#